data_091eb716a47aec3bfad52dc58877ef74
#
_entry.id   091eb716a47aec3bfad52dc58877ef74
#
_cell.length_a   1.000
_cell.length_b   1.000
_cell.length_c   1.000
_cell.angle_alpha   90.00
_cell.angle_beta   90.00
_cell.angle_gamma   90.00
#
_symmetry.space_group_name_H-M   'P 1'
#
loop_
_entity.id
_entity.type
_entity.pdbx_description
1 polymer ?
#
loop_
_entity_poly.entity_id
_entity_poly.type
_entity_poly.pdbx_seq_one_letter_code
_entity_poly.pdbx_strand_id
1 'polypeptide(L)'
;AKELKKDYDAVLVAIGTSIGKKLLNLPGAKEYPQVYSALEVLQAQRLGTEIDLGNTVNIIGGGNVAFDVAGTCIRMGKTVNVVCLEKDASQASPEERDAALAEGVNLYDSHSNKEIVGADGHVTGHHVYKVNSFYFDSETHSLVEDVVPNSNYVIPCDSIVFAAGQATGLTDE
;
A
#
# COMPACT_ATOMS: atom_id res chain seq x y z
N ALA A 1 -20.89 -10.54 20.63
CA ALA A 1 -20.60 -9.74 21.85
C ALA A 1 -21.77 -9.79 22.86
N LYS A 2 -23.02 -9.55 22.46
CA LYS A 2 -24.18 -9.52 23.36
C LYS A 2 -24.44 -10.86 24.09
N GLU A 3 -24.17 -12.01 23.48
CA GLU A 3 -24.29 -13.32 24.08
C GLU A 3 -23.22 -13.58 25.14
N LEU A 4 -21.94 -13.25 24.80
CA LEU A 4 -20.83 -13.42 25.72
C LEU A 4 -20.97 -12.58 27.00
N LYS A 5 -21.57 -11.39 26.91
CA LYS A 5 -21.85 -10.56 28.10
C LYS A 5 -22.86 -11.16 29.11
N LYS A 6 -23.56 -12.21 28.73
CA LYS A 6 -24.48 -12.93 29.67
C LYS A 6 -23.74 -13.93 30.56
N ASP A 7 -22.61 -14.46 30.03
CA ASP A 7 -21.91 -15.58 30.64
C ASP A 7 -20.58 -15.17 31.29
N TYR A 8 -20.11 -13.91 31.01
CA TYR A 8 -18.82 -13.39 31.46
C TYR A 8 -18.95 -11.98 32.06
N ASP A 9 -18.21 -11.71 33.13
CA ASP A 9 -18.16 -10.39 33.80
C ASP A 9 -17.51 -9.33 32.92
N ALA A 10 -16.58 -9.72 32.05
CA ALA A 10 -15.92 -8.85 31.09
C ALA A 10 -15.61 -9.59 29.78
N VAL A 11 -15.65 -8.87 28.67
CA VAL A 11 -15.30 -9.37 27.32
C VAL A 11 -14.26 -8.46 26.71
N LEU A 12 -13.05 -8.98 26.46
CA LEU A 12 -12.00 -8.29 25.73
C LEU A 12 -12.15 -8.59 24.23
N VAL A 13 -12.29 -7.51 23.43
CA VAL A 13 -12.31 -7.61 21.95
C VAL A 13 -10.91 -7.30 21.44
N ALA A 14 -10.22 -8.30 20.89
CA ALA A 14 -8.84 -8.21 20.40
C ALA A 14 -8.74 -8.86 19.00
N ILE A 15 -9.57 -8.41 18.06
CA ILE A 15 -9.72 -9.03 16.72
C ILE A 15 -8.75 -8.50 15.67
N GLY A 16 -7.96 -7.48 16.00
CA GLY A 16 -7.00 -6.87 15.08
C GLY A 16 -7.64 -6.12 13.91
N THR A 17 -6.84 -5.85 12.88
CA THR A 17 -7.22 -5.16 11.64
C THR A 17 -6.91 -6.06 10.45
N SER A 18 -7.87 -6.87 10.02
CA SER A 18 -7.68 -7.92 9.01
C SER A 18 -8.02 -7.48 7.57
N ILE A 19 -8.49 -6.24 7.38
CA ILE A 19 -8.86 -5.71 6.07
C ILE A 19 -7.83 -4.69 5.63
N GLY A 20 -7.09 -4.99 4.57
CA GLY A 20 -6.18 -4.04 3.91
C GLY A 20 -6.97 -2.97 3.14
N LYS A 21 -6.65 -1.70 3.36
CA LYS A 21 -7.27 -0.61 2.62
C LYS A 21 -6.67 -0.49 1.22
N LYS A 22 -7.54 -0.30 0.21
CA LYS A 22 -7.17 0.09 -1.15
C LYS A 22 -7.69 1.51 -1.40
N LEU A 23 -6.93 2.34 -2.10
CA LEU A 23 -7.38 3.69 -2.50
C LEU A 23 -8.30 3.57 -3.72
N LEU A 24 -9.52 3.11 -3.51
CA LEU A 24 -10.48 2.79 -4.57
C LEU A 24 -11.01 4.03 -5.32
N ASN A 25 -10.68 5.23 -4.87
CA ASN A 25 -10.92 6.50 -5.56
C ASN A 25 -9.78 6.88 -6.52
N LEU A 26 -8.64 6.20 -6.47
CA LEU A 26 -7.57 6.38 -7.45
C LEU A 26 -8.02 5.80 -8.79
N PRO A 27 -7.97 6.57 -9.90
CA PRO A 27 -8.32 6.06 -11.23
C PRO A 27 -7.51 4.81 -11.57
N GLY A 28 -8.15 3.80 -12.14
CA GLY A 28 -7.55 2.50 -12.45
C GLY A 28 -7.55 1.49 -11.31
N ALA A 29 -7.77 1.89 -10.05
CA ALA A 29 -7.67 0.99 -8.90
C ALA A 29 -8.73 -0.13 -8.85
N LYS A 30 -9.84 0.01 -9.57
CA LYS A 30 -10.92 -0.98 -9.67
C LYS A 30 -10.95 -1.72 -11.01
N GLU A 31 -10.10 -1.34 -11.92
CA GLU A 31 -10.19 -1.75 -13.33
C GLU A 31 -9.33 -2.99 -13.62
N TYR A 32 -8.30 -3.22 -12.80
CA TYR A 32 -7.32 -4.27 -13.03
C TYR A 32 -7.27 -5.28 -11.89
N PRO A 33 -7.24 -6.59 -12.19
CA PRO A 33 -7.14 -7.64 -11.16
C PRO A 33 -5.79 -7.66 -10.44
N GLN A 34 -4.73 -7.06 -11.01
CA GLN A 34 -3.39 -6.97 -10.40
C GLN A 34 -3.25 -5.81 -9.39
N VAL A 35 -4.37 -5.37 -8.81
CA VAL A 35 -4.39 -4.34 -7.77
C VAL A 35 -4.77 -4.97 -6.43
N TYR A 36 -3.79 -5.06 -5.54
CA TYR A 36 -3.88 -5.78 -4.26
C TYR A 36 -3.77 -4.83 -3.06
N SER A 37 -4.17 -5.28 -1.90
CA SER A 37 -3.74 -4.72 -0.62
C SER A 37 -2.49 -5.46 -0.11
N ALA A 38 -1.73 -4.83 0.77
CA ALA A 38 -0.58 -5.44 1.44
C ALA A 38 -0.93 -6.76 2.14
N LEU A 39 -2.10 -6.80 2.82
CA LEU A 39 -2.53 -8.01 3.52
C LEU A 39 -2.85 -9.17 2.57
N GLU A 40 -3.43 -8.91 1.38
CA GLU A 40 -3.67 -9.96 0.38
C GLU A 40 -2.35 -10.61 -0.06
N VAL A 41 -1.31 -9.81 -0.31
CA VAL A 41 0.01 -10.32 -0.72
C VAL A 41 0.69 -11.12 0.40
N LEU A 42 0.73 -10.56 1.61
CA LEU A 42 1.35 -11.22 2.77
C LEU A 42 0.62 -12.51 3.14
N GLN A 43 -0.72 -12.52 3.07
CA GLN A 43 -1.54 -13.70 3.34
C GLN A 43 -1.33 -14.77 2.28
N ALA A 44 -1.34 -14.41 0.99
CA ALA A 44 -1.07 -15.33 -0.10
C ALA A 44 0.28 -16.03 0.06
N GLN A 45 1.33 -15.24 0.32
CA GLN A 45 2.68 -15.77 0.58
C GLN A 45 2.69 -16.70 1.81
N ARG A 46 2.02 -16.31 2.91
CA ARG A 46 1.98 -17.10 4.15
C ARG A 46 1.27 -18.43 4.00
N LEU A 47 0.20 -18.46 3.19
CA LEU A 47 -0.62 -19.65 2.95
C LEU A 47 -0.14 -20.48 1.75
N GLY A 48 0.84 -20.00 0.98
CA GLY A 48 1.31 -20.64 -0.25
C GLY A 48 0.27 -20.63 -1.37
N THR A 49 -0.65 -19.63 -1.36
CA THR A 49 -1.63 -19.47 -2.45
C THR A 49 -1.02 -18.64 -3.58
N GLU A 50 -1.38 -18.97 -4.81
CA GLU A 50 -0.94 -18.21 -5.99
C GLU A 50 -1.50 -16.79 -5.96
N ILE A 51 -0.64 -15.83 -6.35
CA ILE A 51 -0.97 -14.44 -6.58
C ILE A 51 -0.18 -13.92 -7.79
N ASP A 52 -0.86 -13.31 -8.74
CA ASP A 52 -0.23 -12.80 -9.97
C ASP A 52 0.32 -11.39 -9.74
N LEU A 53 1.58 -11.32 -9.35
CA LEU A 53 2.30 -10.05 -9.16
C LEU A 53 3.11 -9.60 -10.39
N GLY A 54 3.19 -10.42 -11.44
CA GLY A 54 4.09 -10.16 -12.57
C GLY A 54 5.56 -10.13 -12.16
N ASN A 55 6.38 -9.33 -12.80
CA ASN A 55 7.82 -9.19 -12.52
C ASN A 55 8.15 -7.96 -11.68
N THR A 56 7.39 -6.87 -11.88
CA THR A 56 7.63 -5.57 -11.22
C THR A 56 6.40 -5.16 -10.42
N VAL A 57 6.61 -4.90 -9.14
CA VAL A 57 5.57 -4.55 -8.15
C VAL A 57 5.78 -3.11 -7.68
N ASN A 58 4.77 -2.26 -7.83
CA ASN A 58 4.75 -0.94 -7.20
C ASN A 58 3.90 -0.98 -5.93
N ILE A 59 4.51 -0.61 -4.81
CA ILE A 59 3.88 -0.55 -3.49
C ILE A 59 3.57 0.92 -3.17
N ILE A 60 2.32 1.23 -2.86
CA ILE A 60 1.86 2.57 -2.49
C ILE A 60 1.75 2.68 -0.97
N GLY A 61 2.61 3.50 -0.38
CA GLY A 61 2.73 3.75 1.06
C GLY A 61 4.17 3.66 1.54
N GLY A 62 4.51 4.35 2.62
CA GLY A 62 5.88 4.49 3.16
C GLY A 62 6.05 4.05 4.62
N GLY A 63 5.08 3.32 5.19
CA GLY A 63 5.17 2.79 6.55
C GLY A 63 5.75 1.36 6.61
N ASN A 64 5.91 0.81 7.82
CA ASN A 64 6.50 -0.52 8.05
C ASN A 64 5.85 -1.61 7.19
N VAL A 65 4.51 -1.62 7.07
CA VAL A 65 3.80 -2.61 6.26
C VAL A 65 4.22 -2.57 4.79
N ALA A 66 4.55 -1.39 4.25
CA ALA A 66 5.03 -1.27 2.88
C ALA A 66 6.39 -1.97 2.71
N PHE A 67 7.29 -1.82 3.67
CA PHE A 67 8.61 -2.45 3.63
C PHE A 67 8.55 -3.95 3.94
N ASP A 68 7.63 -4.43 4.78
CA ASP A 68 7.36 -5.87 4.98
C ASP A 68 6.93 -6.54 3.67
N VAL A 69 6.01 -5.91 2.93
CA VAL A 69 5.58 -6.41 1.61
C VAL A 69 6.72 -6.30 0.61
N ALA A 70 7.48 -5.19 0.63
CA ALA A 70 8.61 -5.00 -0.27
C ALA A 70 9.65 -6.11 -0.12
N GLY A 71 10.11 -6.37 1.09
CA GLY A 71 11.04 -7.47 1.37
C GLY A 71 10.46 -8.85 1.01
N THR A 72 9.15 -9.04 1.22
CA THR A 72 8.46 -10.27 0.79
C THR A 72 8.52 -10.44 -0.73
N CYS A 73 8.19 -9.40 -1.50
CA CYS A 73 8.23 -9.43 -2.97
C CYS A 73 9.66 -9.59 -3.51
N ILE A 74 10.67 -8.95 -2.89
CA ILE A 74 12.10 -9.16 -3.24
C ILE A 74 12.47 -10.63 -3.08
N ARG A 75 12.11 -11.26 -1.96
CA ARG A 75 12.38 -12.70 -1.72
C ARG A 75 11.62 -13.63 -2.69
N MET A 76 10.52 -13.16 -3.28
CA MET A 76 9.82 -13.83 -4.38
C MET A 76 10.48 -13.58 -5.75
N GLY A 77 11.61 -12.88 -5.82
CA GLY A 77 12.35 -12.57 -7.04
C GLY A 77 11.76 -11.44 -7.89
N LYS A 78 10.96 -10.56 -7.28
CA LYS A 78 10.34 -9.42 -7.99
C LYS A 78 11.24 -8.18 -7.94
N THR A 79 11.13 -7.33 -8.95
CA THR A 79 11.59 -5.93 -8.87
C THR A 79 10.56 -5.13 -8.09
N VAL A 80 10.99 -4.36 -7.09
CA VAL A 80 10.08 -3.68 -6.18
C VAL A 80 10.35 -2.19 -6.14
N ASN A 81 9.29 -1.40 -6.32
CA ASN A 81 9.29 0.04 -6.15
C ASN A 81 8.34 0.39 -4.98
N VAL A 82 8.81 1.20 -4.04
CA VAL A 82 7.99 1.80 -2.98
C VAL A 82 7.77 3.26 -3.32
N VAL A 83 6.51 3.68 -3.39
CA VAL A 83 6.09 5.04 -3.74
C VAL A 83 5.35 5.63 -2.55
N CYS A 84 5.84 6.75 -2.01
CA CYS A 84 5.25 7.39 -0.83
C CYS A 84 5.34 8.91 -0.86
N LEU A 85 4.44 9.55 -0.12
CA LEU A 85 4.40 11.00 0.05
C LEU A 85 5.54 11.51 0.94
N GLU A 86 5.86 10.75 1.99
CA GLU A 86 6.82 11.14 3.00
C GLU A 86 8.25 11.09 2.44
N LYS A 87 8.98 12.17 2.68
CA LYS A 87 10.40 12.19 2.35
C LYS A 87 11.15 11.10 3.13
N ASP A 88 12.03 10.40 2.44
CA ASP A 88 12.84 9.30 2.98
C ASP A 88 11.99 8.19 3.62
N ALA A 89 10.69 8.04 3.22
CA ALA A 89 9.73 7.12 3.83
C ALA A 89 9.76 7.18 5.38
N SER A 90 9.70 8.39 5.92
CA SER A 90 9.94 8.69 7.34
C SER A 90 8.93 8.08 8.32
N GLN A 91 7.86 7.45 7.84
CA GLN A 91 6.90 6.69 8.66
C GLN A 91 7.33 5.25 8.95
N ALA A 92 8.31 4.72 8.21
CA ALA A 92 8.89 3.42 8.52
C ALA A 92 9.98 3.53 9.57
N SER A 93 10.21 2.45 10.33
CA SER A 93 11.40 2.37 11.16
C SER A 93 12.66 2.38 10.28
N PRO A 94 13.71 3.11 10.68
CA PRO A 94 14.95 3.15 9.90
C PRO A 94 15.53 1.76 9.61
N GLU A 95 15.44 0.84 10.57
CA GLU A 95 15.98 -0.51 10.46
C GLU A 95 15.28 -1.30 9.34
N GLU A 96 13.94 -1.27 9.28
CA GLU A 96 13.16 -1.99 8.27
C GLU A 96 13.34 -1.37 6.88
N ARG A 97 13.28 -0.03 6.80
CA ARG A 97 13.50 0.70 5.57
C ARG A 97 14.90 0.43 5.00
N ASP A 98 15.95 0.61 5.81
CA ASP A 98 17.33 0.51 5.36
C ASP A 98 17.67 -0.94 4.98
N ALA A 99 17.12 -1.94 5.68
CA ALA A 99 17.24 -3.34 5.31
C ALA A 99 16.62 -3.62 3.93
N ALA A 100 15.40 -3.14 3.68
CA ALA A 100 14.73 -3.34 2.40
C ALA A 100 15.46 -2.63 1.24
N LEU A 101 15.98 -1.43 1.47
CA LEU A 101 16.79 -0.72 0.48
C LEU A 101 18.09 -1.48 0.16
N ALA A 102 18.73 -2.08 1.17
CA ALA A 102 19.92 -2.91 0.98
C ALA A 102 19.61 -4.21 0.21
N GLU A 103 18.39 -4.73 0.30
CA GLU A 103 17.90 -5.87 -0.48
C GLU A 103 17.53 -5.50 -1.94
N GLY A 104 17.56 -4.22 -2.32
CA GLY A 104 17.35 -3.77 -3.70
C GLY A 104 15.99 -3.15 -3.99
N VAL A 105 15.24 -2.73 -2.97
CA VAL A 105 14.01 -1.95 -3.13
C VAL A 105 14.34 -0.56 -3.68
N ASN A 106 13.63 -0.12 -4.73
CA ASN A 106 13.70 1.24 -5.23
C ASN A 106 12.73 2.14 -4.47
N LEU A 107 13.20 3.22 -3.88
CA LEU A 107 12.37 4.19 -3.16
C LEU A 107 12.07 5.41 -4.03
N TYR A 108 10.79 5.69 -4.21
CA TYR A 108 10.23 6.90 -4.82
C TYR A 108 9.52 7.71 -3.72
N ASP A 109 10.30 8.36 -2.87
CA ASP A 109 9.80 9.25 -1.83
C ASP A 109 9.33 10.61 -2.40
N SER A 110 8.57 11.38 -1.64
CA SER A 110 8.02 12.67 -2.08
C SER A 110 7.24 12.57 -3.40
N HIS A 111 6.52 11.46 -3.60
CA HIS A 111 5.68 11.22 -4.77
C HIS A 111 4.24 10.93 -4.36
N SER A 112 3.32 11.47 -5.15
CA SER A 112 1.89 11.19 -5.05
C SER A 112 1.38 10.42 -6.27
N ASN A 113 0.17 9.87 -6.10
CA ASN A 113 -0.45 8.96 -7.05
C ASN A 113 -1.43 9.72 -7.94
N LYS A 114 -1.36 9.58 -9.25
CA LYS A 114 -2.31 10.17 -10.19
C LYS A 114 -3.33 9.15 -10.68
N GLU A 115 -2.84 8.03 -11.21
CA GLU A 115 -3.68 6.95 -11.74
C GLU A 115 -2.87 5.65 -11.90
N ILE A 116 -3.57 4.53 -11.96
CA ILE A 116 -3.02 3.25 -12.39
C ILE A 116 -3.34 3.10 -13.88
N VAL A 117 -2.33 2.88 -14.70
CA VAL A 117 -2.49 2.72 -16.13
C VAL A 117 -2.34 1.25 -16.52
N GLY A 118 -3.09 0.84 -17.55
CA GLY A 118 -3.03 -0.53 -18.04
C GLY A 118 -3.49 -0.66 -19.48
N ALA A 119 -3.28 -1.84 -20.04
CA ALA A 119 -3.70 -2.22 -21.37
C ALA A 119 -4.17 -3.67 -21.37
N ASP A 120 -5.16 -4.00 -22.20
CA ASP A 120 -5.68 -5.36 -22.38
C ASP A 120 -6.08 -6.06 -21.05
N GLY A 121 -6.59 -5.28 -20.09
CA GLY A 121 -7.03 -5.78 -18.78
C GLY A 121 -5.90 -6.03 -17.78
N HIS A 122 -4.68 -5.58 -18.06
CA HIS A 122 -3.51 -5.73 -17.19
C HIS A 122 -2.91 -4.38 -16.80
N VAL A 123 -2.38 -4.28 -15.59
CA VAL A 123 -1.58 -3.13 -15.15
C VAL A 123 -0.30 -3.07 -15.99
N THR A 124 0.06 -1.88 -16.47
CA THR A 124 1.30 -1.61 -17.20
C THR A 124 2.13 -0.52 -16.55
N GLY A 125 1.58 0.20 -15.57
CA GLY A 125 2.31 1.24 -14.87
C GLY A 125 1.50 2.00 -13.84
N HIS A 126 2.22 2.81 -13.10
CA HIS A 126 1.71 3.70 -12.08
C HIS A 126 2.10 5.14 -12.43
N HIS A 127 1.13 5.97 -12.76
CA HIS A 127 1.33 7.38 -13.06
C HIS A 127 1.44 8.17 -11.76
N VAL A 128 2.57 8.81 -11.56
CA VAL A 128 2.92 9.55 -10.34
C VAL A 128 3.34 10.99 -10.65
N TYR A 129 3.43 11.81 -9.63
CA TYR A 129 4.03 13.13 -9.66
C TYR A 129 4.76 13.43 -8.35
N LYS A 130 5.70 14.38 -8.40
CA LYS A 130 6.46 14.82 -7.21
C LYS A 130 5.70 15.88 -6.43
N VAL A 131 5.88 15.86 -5.11
CA VAL A 131 5.37 16.88 -4.19
C VAL A 131 6.53 17.51 -3.41
N ASN A 132 6.45 18.83 -3.18
CA ASN A 132 7.36 19.54 -2.29
C ASN A 132 7.00 19.30 -0.82
N SER A 133 5.69 19.29 -0.54
CA SER A 133 5.12 19.06 0.78
C SER A 133 3.67 18.61 0.65
N PHE A 134 3.16 18.06 1.74
CA PHE A 134 1.74 17.70 1.87
C PHE A 134 1.29 17.83 3.32
N TYR A 135 -0.02 17.93 3.50
CA TYR A 135 -0.67 17.80 4.81
C TYR A 135 -2.09 17.27 4.65
N PHE A 136 -2.64 16.74 5.73
CA PHE A 136 -4.06 16.40 5.78
C PHE A 136 -4.81 17.54 6.45
N ASP A 137 -5.80 18.08 5.76
CA ASP A 137 -6.67 19.13 6.30
C ASP A 137 -7.40 18.62 7.55
N SER A 138 -7.36 19.39 8.63
CA SER A 138 -7.85 18.96 9.95
C SER A 138 -9.38 18.83 10.03
N GLU A 139 -10.13 19.50 9.15
CA GLU A 139 -11.60 19.49 9.14
C GLU A 139 -12.15 18.47 8.13
N THR A 140 -11.60 18.46 6.92
CA THR A 140 -12.08 17.61 5.82
C THR A 140 -11.36 16.27 5.74
N HIS A 141 -10.22 16.12 6.43
CA HIS A 141 -9.29 14.99 6.32
C HIS A 141 -8.79 14.73 4.88
N SER A 142 -8.95 15.73 4.01
CA SER A 142 -8.48 15.66 2.63
C SER A 142 -6.98 15.88 2.56
N LEU A 143 -6.32 15.16 1.65
CA LEU A 143 -4.92 15.38 1.29
C LEU A 143 -4.78 16.69 0.53
N VAL A 144 -3.91 17.58 1.00
CA VAL A 144 -3.52 18.82 0.32
C VAL A 144 -2.03 18.72 -0.03
N GLU A 145 -1.70 19.00 -1.28
CA GLU A 145 -0.37 18.77 -1.84
C GLU A 145 0.18 20.03 -2.51
N ASP A 146 1.45 20.34 -2.25
CA ASP A 146 2.24 21.29 -3.03
C ASP A 146 2.96 20.53 -4.14
N VAL A 147 2.36 20.53 -5.33
CA VAL A 147 2.80 19.73 -6.47
C VAL A 147 3.95 20.39 -7.21
N VAL A 148 5.01 19.63 -7.51
CA VAL A 148 6.11 20.08 -8.37
C VAL A 148 5.59 20.16 -9.82
N PRO A 149 5.63 21.33 -10.49
CA PRO A 149 5.16 21.48 -11.87
C PRO A 149 5.90 20.56 -12.84
N ASN A 150 5.16 19.99 -13.80
CA ASN A 150 5.70 19.13 -14.87
C ASN A 150 6.48 17.89 -14.39
N SER A 151 6.19 17.40 -13.18
CA SER A 151 6.86 16.25 -12.58
C SER A 151 6.16 14.91 -12.84
N ASN A 152 5.10 14.90 -13.65
CA ASN A 152 4.33 13.70 -13.96
C ASN A 152 5.14 12.71 -14.82
N TYR A 153 5.11 11.43 -14.43
CA TYR A 153 5.66 10.33 -15.25
C TYR A 153 5.05 9.00 -14.83
N VAL A 154 5.27 7.97 -15.64
CA VAL A 154 4.80 6.61 -15.34
C VAL A 154 5.98 5.76 -14.87
N ILE A 155 5.82 5.10 -13.74
CA ILE A 155 6.71 4.03 -13.27
C ILE A 155 6.14 2.73 -13.84
N PRO A 156 6.84 2.03 -14.76
CA PRO A 156 6.38 0.75 -15.28
C PRO A 156 6.25 -0.28 -14.16
N CYS A 157 5.14 -1.04 -14.17
CA CYS A 157 4.94 -2.15 -13.25
C CYS A 157 3.86 -3.09 -13.77
N ASP A 158 3.83 -4.31 -13.26
CA ASP A 158 2.85 -5.33 -13.60
C ASP A 158 1.75 -5.44 -12.54
N SER A 159 2.00 -4.94 -11.33
CA SER A 159 1.01 -4.93 -10.26
C SER A 159 1.18 -3.74 -9.31
N ILE A 160 0.07 -3.42 -8.62
CA ILE A 160 0.00 -2.37 -7.59
C ILE A 160 -0.38 -3.02 -6.27
N VAL A 161 0.33 -2.66 -5.20
CA VAL A 161 0.02 -3.10 -3.84
C VAL A 161 -0.19 -1.88 -2.94
N PHE A 162 -1.40 -1.74 -2.40
CA PHE A 162 -1.71 -0.68 -1.45
C PHE A 162 -1.28 -1.07 -0.03
N ALA A 163 -0.37 -0.30 0.56
CA ALA A 163 0.03 -0.35 1.96
C ALA A 163 -0.44 0.91 2.72
N ALA A 164 -1.66 1.37 2.40
CA ALA A 164 -2.26 2.64 2.87
C ALA A 164 -3.15 2.46 4.11
N GLY A 165 -2.77 1.56 5.00
CA GLY A 165 -3.46 1.30 6.25
C GLY A 165 -4.38 0.08 6.21
N GLN A 166 -5.02 -0.17 7.36
CA GLN A 166 -5.85 -1.35 7.62
C GLN A 166 -7.12 -0.95 8.34
N ALA A 167 -8.12 -1.81 8.30
CA ALA A 167 -9.39 -1.66 9.01
C ALA A 167 -9.77 -2.94 9.75
N THR A 168 -10.60 -2.80 10.78
CA THR A 168 -11.22 -3.95 11.45
C THR A 168 -12.32 -4.53 10.56
N GLY A 169 -12.56 -5.84 10.67
CA GLY A 169 -13.70 -6.49 10.03
C GLY A 169 -15.02 -6.38 10.81
N LEU A 170 -15.06 -5.52 11.85
CA LEU A 170 -16.30 -5.25 12.57
C LEU A 170 -17.16 -4.30 11.75
N THR A 171 -18.35 -4.75 11.41
CA THR A 171 -19.46 -3.88 10.99
C THR A 171 -20.28 -3.50 12.22
N ASP A 172 -20.77 -2.28 12.24
CA ASP A 172 -21.70 -1.78 13.28
C ASP A 172 -23.07 -2.45 13.13
N GLU A 173 -23.16 -3.78 13.42
CA GLU A 173 -24.42 -4.52 13.59
C GLU A 173 -24.72 -4.82 15.05
#